data_9fbb2418b05f012161fd93699dde9fb6
#
_entry.id   9fbb2418b05f012161fd93699dde9fb6
#
_cell.length_a   1.000
_cell.length_b   1.000
_cell.length_c   1.000
_cell.angle_alpha   90.00
_cell.angle_beta   90.00
_cell.angle_gamma   90.00
#
_symmetry.space_group_name_H-M   'P 1'
#
loop_
_entity.id
_entity.type
_entity.pdbx_description
1 polymer ?
#
loop_
_entity_poly.entity_id
_entity_poly.type
_entity_poly.pdbx_seq_one_letter_code
_entity_poly.pdbx_strand_id
1 'polypeptide(L)'
;MNDGTNRGEARAFKLDTLLKLADIKSTDGKTTVLHFVVQEIIRSEGLSSDQTAVVNSGITSKEQFKKDGLKVLAGLSSELSNVKRAAALEMDTLIGNVSRLETDLEKVKLVMQLKETCPDQDSSEKFFDEMDAFLGRSRVEIESVKAAGESAQQRVKETTEYFHGDATKEEPHPLRIFMVVSDFLSTLDRVCRDVGRTAERVMMGSGKSFRVSAGTSLPPRRHEQRREPSSSDEDSSSS
;
A
#
# COMPACT_ATOMS: atom_id res chain seq x y z
N MET A 1 -7.84 11.30 -18.13
CA MET A 1 -7.14 10.34 -19.00
C MET A 1 -7.94 9.92 -20.23
N ASN A 2 -9.25 9.94 -20.20
CA ASN A 2 -10.10 9.60 -21.35
C ASN A 2 -10.73 10.83 -22.03
N ASP A 3 -10.41 12.03 -21.55
CA ASP A 3 -10.90 13.28 -22.09
C ASP A 3 -10.47 13.42 -23.56
N GLY A 4 -11.42 13.74 -24.43
CA GLY A 4 -11.19 13.81 -25.87
C GLY A 4 -11.08 12.45 -26.61
N THR A 5 -11.30 11.30 -25.96
CA THR A 5 -11.34 10.00 -26.60
C THR A 5 -12.77 9.49 -26.84
N ASN A 6 -12.93 8.54 -27.81
CA ASN A 6 -14.22 7.89 -28.08
C ASN A 6 -14.81 7.11 -26.88
N ARG A 7 -14.06 6.97 -25.78
CA ARG A 7 -14.50 6.28 -24.57
C ARG A 7 -15.22 7.19 -23.57
N GLY A 8 -15.28 8.50 -23.83
CA GLY A 8 -15.94 9.48 -22.97
C GLY A 8 -15.22 9.71 -21.63
N GLU A 9 -15.79 10.58 -20.83
CA GLU A 9 -15.29 10.87 -19.48
C GLU A 9 -15.60 9.71 -18.52
N ALA A 10 -14.56 9.15 -17.90
CA ALA A 10 -14.73 8.23 -16.80
C ALA A 10 -15.08 9.02 -15.52
N ARG A 11 -16.33 8.92 -15.06
CA ARG A 11 -16.82 9.62 -13.84
C ARG A 11 -16.53 8.82 -12.56
N ALA A 12 -16.30 7.53 -12.66
CA ALA A 12 -16.01 6.65 -11.55
C ALA A 12 -15.14 5.46 -12.01
N PHE A 13 -14.47 4.82 -11.08
CA PHE A 13 -13.72 3.59 -11.29
C PHE A 13 -13.89 2.65 -10.09
N LYS A 14 -13.82 1.35 -10.35
CA LYS A 14 -13.83 0.33 -9.29
C LYS A 14 -12.52 0.42 -8.50
N LEU A 15 -12.60 0.16 -7.19
CA LEU A 15 -11.43 0.26 -6.30
C LEU A 15 -10.26 -0.65 -6.73
N ASP A 16 -10.54 -1.84 -7.26
CA ASP A 16 -9.54 -2.74 -7.85
C ASP A 16 -8.66 -2.10 -8.93
N THR A 17 -9.15 -1.03 -9.57
CA THR A 17 -8.41 -0.29 -10.59
C THR A 17 -7.17 0.39 -10.01
N LEU A 18 -7.14 0.67 -8.70
CA LEU A 18 -5.96 1.22 -8.02
C LEU A 18 -4.75 0.30 -8.15
N LEU A 19 -4.96 -1.01 -8.10
CA LEU A 19 -3.87 -2.00 -8.24
C LEU A 19 -3.26 -1.94 -9.64
N LYS A 20 -4.07 -1.68 -10.68
CA LYS A 20 -3.62 -1.57 -12.07
C LYS A 20 -2.68 -0.39 -12.33
N LEU A 21 -2.69 0.64 -11.46
CA LEU A 21 -1.77 1.78 -11.59
C LEU A 21 -0.30 1.37 -11.48
N ALA A 22 -0.03 0.28 -10.78
CA ALA A 22 1.33 -0.28 -10.65
C ALA A 22 1.72 -1.19 -11.83
N ASP A 23 0.75 -1.70 -12.59
CA ASP A 23 0.99 -2.62 -13.71
C ASP A 23 1.28 -1.89 -15.01
N ILE A 24 0.68 -0.71 -15.19
CA ILE A 24 0.85 0.09 -16.40
C ILE A 24 2.21 0.77 -16.36
N LYS A 25 3.13 0.32 -17.22
CA LYS A 25 4.50 0.80 -17.31
C LYS A 25 4.67 1.83 -18.43
N SER A 26 5.59 2.75 -18.23
CA SER A 26 6.11 3.64 -19.24
C SER A 26 7.02 2.89 -20.23
N THR A 27 7.42 3.56 -21.30
CA THR A 27 8.34 3.03 -22.32
C THR A 27 9.70 2.61 -21.78
N ASP A 28 10.12 3.13 -20.62
CA ASP A 28 11.34 2.74 -19.91
C ASP A 28 11.25 1.37 -19.21
N GLY A 29 10.04 0.76 -19.16
CA GLY A 29 9.76 -0.52 -18.52
C GLY A 29 9.90 -0.52 -17.00
N LYS A 30 10.30 0.60 -16.38
CA LYS A 30 10.57 0.73 -14.94
C LYS A 30 9.59 1.64 -14.23
N THR A 31 9.25 2.76 -14.84
CA THR A 31 8.34 3.75 -14.29
C THR A 31 6.89 3.33 -14.54
N THR A 32 6.05 3.30 -13.53
CA THR A 32 4.62 2.97 -13.65
C THR A 32 3.76 4.24 -13.55
N VAL A 33 2.48 4.13 -13.91
CA VAL A 33 1.51 5.22 -13.71
C VAL A 33 1.45 5.62 -12.24
N LEU A 34 1.57 4.66 -11.32
CA LEU A 34 1.60 4.95 -9.88
C LEU A 34 2.82 5.81 -9.49
N HIS A 35 4.00 5.58 -10.07
CA HIS A 35 5.16 6.45 -9.85
C HIS A 35 4.88 7.90 -10.29
N PHE A 36 4.23 8.06 -11.44
CA PHE A 36 3.86 9.39 -11.93
C PHE A 36 2.85 10.07 -10.97
N VAL A 37 1.82 9.35 -10.52
CA VAL A 37 0.84 9.86 -9.56
C VAL A 37 1.50 10.28 -8.25
N VAL A 38 2.39 9.44 -7.71
CA VAL A 38 3.17 9.75 -6.49
C VAL A 38 4.01 11.01 -6.68
N GLN A 39 4.71 11.15 -7.81
CA GLN A 39 5.51 12.35 -8.11
C GLN A 39 4.64 13.61 -8.22
N GLU A 40 3.45 13.50 -8.80
CA GLU A 40 2.53 14.61 -8.94
C GLU A 40 1.93 15.04 -7.59
N ILE A 41 1.57 14.09 -6.72
CA ILE A 41 1.12 14.39 -5.36
C ILE A 41 2.24 15.06 -4.57
N ILE A 42 3.47 14.54 -4.64
CA ILE A 42 4.62 15.17 -3.98
C ILE A 42 4.81 16.61 -4.44
N ARG A 43 4.58 16.88 -5.73
CA ARG A 43 4.69 18.23 -6.29
C ARG A 43 3.55 19.13 -5.79
N SER A 44 2.31 18.66 -5.80
CA SER A 44 1.15 19.47 -5.42
C SER A 44 1.12 19.74 -3.90
N GLU A 45 1.32 18.72 -3.08
CA GLU A 45 1.31 18.85 -1.62
C GLU A 45 2.53 19.61 -1.09
N GLY A 46 3.68 19.43 -1.74
CA GLY A 46 4.87 20.21 -1.42
C GLY A 46 4.69 21.71 -1.66
N LEU A 47 3.94 22.11 -2.69
CA LEU A 47 3.61 23.51 -2.97
C LEU A 47 2.60 24.08 -1.97
N SER A 48 1.66 23.26 -1.51
CA SER A 48 0.63 23.70 -0.55
C SER A 48 1.20 24.00 0.84
N SER A 49 2.31 23.37 1.20
CA SER A 49 3.00 23.57 2.49
C SER A 49 3.76 24.90 2.58
N ASP A 50 4.04 25.56 1.43
CA ASP A 50 4.93 26.75 1.36
C ASP A 50 4.22 28.10 1.53
N GLN A 51 2.91 28.13 1.74
CA GLN A 51 2.22 29.41 1.96
C GLN A 51 2.59 30.11 3.30
N THR A 52 3.44 29.51 4.11
CA THR A 52 3.86 30.07 5.41
C THR A 52 5.36 30.27 5.59
N ALA A 53 6.21 29.92 4.64
CA ALA A 53 7.67 30.06 4.78
C ALA A 53 8.26 31.05 3.77
N VAL A 54 8.77 32.15 4.28
CA VAL A 54 9.51 33.21 3.60
C VAL A 54 10.72 32.65 2.84
N VAL A 55 10.78 33.03 1.59
CA VAL A 55 11.84 32.77 0.59
C VAL A 55 13.25 32.93 1.17
N ASN A 56 13.95 31.81 1.36
CA ASN A 56 15.42 31.81 1.42
C ASN A 56 15.98 30.49 0.86
N SER A 57 16.76 30.63 -0.21
CA SER A 57 17.61 29.64 -0.88
C SER A 57 16.96 28.49 -1.65
N GLY A 58 16.98 28.59 -2.96
CA GLY A 58 16.25 27.78 -3.95
C GLY A 58 16.57 26.28 -4.06
N ILE A 59 17.53 25.72 -3.31
CA ILE A 59 17.86 24.30 -3.37
C ILE A 59 17.26 23.55 -2.16
N THR A 60 17.33 24.15 -0.99
CA THR A 60 16.79 23.58 0.26
C THR A 60 15.27 23.53 0.25
N SER A 61 14.59 24.44 -0.42
CA SER A 61 13.12 24.44 -0.50
C SER A 61 12.60 23.24 -1.32
N LYS A 62 13.23 22.92 -2.45
CA LYS A 62 12.79 21.80 -3.30
C LYS A 62 12.94 20.42 -2.65
N GLU A 63 13.95 20.26 -1.79
CA GLU A 63 14.13 19.04 -0.99
C GLU A 63 13.09 18.92 0.13
N GLN A 64 12.79 20.04 0.77
CA GLN A 64 11.79 20.10 1.81
C GLN A 64 10.41 19.77 1.26
N PHE A 65 10.02 20.34 0.12
CA PHE A 65 8.76 20.02 -0.58
C PHE A 65 8.60 18.54 -0.88
N LYS A 66 9.67 17.90 -1.36
CA LYS A 66 9.66 16.46 -1.62
C LYS A 66 9.50 15.64 -0.35
N LYS A 67 10.16 16.02 0.73
CA LYS A 67 10.02 15.35 2.03
C LYS A 67 8.61 15.48 2.58
N ASP A 68 8.02 16.67 2.49
CA ASP A 68 6.69 16.93 3.01
C ASP A 68 5.62 16.17 2.22
N GLY A 69 5.70 16.17 0.89
CA GLY A 69 4.80 15.37 0.04
C GLY A 69 4.96 13.85 0.26
N LEU A 70 6.18 13.35 0.43
CA LEU A 70 6.41 11.94 0.79
C LEU A 70 5.87 11.59 2.17
N LYS A 71 5.94 12.52 3.13
CA LYS A 71 5.41 12.34 4.48
C LYS A 71 3.89 12.19 4.48
N VAL A 72 3.18 12.97 3.66
CA VAL A 72 1.72 12.84 3.50
C VAL A 72 1.37 11.44 2.98
N LEU A 73 2.04 10.97 1.93
CA LEU A 73 1.78 9.64 1.35
C LEU A 73 2.15 8.50 2.31
N ALA A 74 3.28 8.63 3.04
CA ALA A 74 3.67 7.65 4.05
C ALA A 74 2.70 7.65 5.25
N GLY A 75 2.11 8.80 5.58
CA GLY A 75 1.09 8.94 6.61
C GLY A 75 -0.16 8.12 6.32
N LEU A 76 -0.58 8.04 5.06
CA LEU A 76 -1.77 7.30 4.63
C LEU A 76 -1.74 5.81 5.05
N SER A 77 -0.59 5.18 4.94
CA SER A 77 -0.40 3.78 5.35
C SER A 77 -0.55 3.58 6.86
N SER A 78 -0.19 4.58 7.66
CA SER A 78 -0.37 4.60 9.11
C SER A 78 -1.82 4.89 9.50
N GLU A 79 -2.46 5.86 8.86
CA GLU A 79 -3.86 6.21 9.09
C GLU A 79 -4.80 5.05 8.79
N LEU A 80 -4.52 4.29 7.71
CA LEU A 80 -5.27 3.11 7.30
C LEU A 80 -4.74 1.79 7.90
N SER A 81 -4.00 1.85 9.01
CA SER A 81 -3.47 0.65 9.68
C SER A 81 -4.55 -0.34 10.08
N ASN A 82 -5.74 0.13 10.50
CA ASN A 82 -6.88 -0.74 10.81
C ASN A 82 -7.42 -1.47 9.57
N VAL A 83 -7.34 -0.86 8.38
CA VAL A 83 -7.72 -1.51 7.11
C VAL A 83 -6.76 -2.68 6.83
N LYS A 84 -5.45 -2.48 7.01
CA LYS A 84 -4.45 -3.54 6.86
C LYS A 84 -4.69 -4.70 7.85
N ARG A 85 -5.08 -4.38 9.09
CA ARG A 85 -5.43 -5.39 10.10
C ARG A 85 -6.70 -6.14 9.72
N ALA A 86 -7.74 -5.43 9.26
CA ALA A 86 -8.99 -6.04 8.81
C ALA A 86 -8.79 -6.94 7.58
N ALA A 87 -7.89 -6.57 6.66
CA ALA A 87 -7.54 -7.37 5.49
C ALA A 87 -6.94 -8.75 5.83
N ALA A 88 -6.33 -8.88 7.02
CA ALA A 88 -5.74 -10.13 7.51
C ALA A 88 -6.71 -10.99 8.34
N LEU A 89 -7.94 -10.53 8.55
CA LEU A 89 -8.95 -11.28 9.31
C LEU A 89 -9.68 -12.29 8.41
N GLU A 90 -9.90 -13.47 8.96
CA GLU A 90 -10.79 -14.48 8.40
C GLU A 90 -12.15 -14.41 9.11
N MET A 91 -13.13 -13.81 8.45
CA MET A 91 -14.46 -13.61 9.03
C MET A 91 -15.13 -14.92 9.43
N ASP A 92 -14.99 -15.96 8.61
CA ASP A 92 -15.58 -17.28 8.88
C ASP A 92 -14.96 -17.92 10.13
N THR A 93 -13.66 -17.76 10.32
CA THR A 93 -12.96 -18.20 11.54
C THR A 93 -13.48 -17.47 12.78
N LEU A 94 -13.70 -16.17 12.68
CA LEU A 94 -14.23 -15.37 13.78
C LEU A 94 -15.64 -15.83 14.18
N ILE A 95 -16.54 -15.98 13.20
CA ILE A 95 -17.92 -16.46 13.40
C ILE A 95 -17.91 -17.87 13.99
N GLY A 96 -17.07 -18.75 13.44
CA GLY A 96 -16.93 -20.12 13.93
C GLY A 96 -16.46 -20.20 15.38
N ASN A 97 -15.54 -19.33 15.79
CA ASN A 97 -15.08 -19.25 17.18
C ASN A 97 -16.19 -18.78 18.14
N VAL A 98 -16.98 -17.78 17.74
CA VAL A 98 -18.13 -17.33 18.56
C VAL A 98 -19.15 -18.44 18.71
N SER A 99 -19.54 -19.13 17.63
CA SER A 99 -20.47 -20.27 17.68
C SER A 99 -19.94 -21.42 18.53
N ARG A 100 -18.62 -21.63 18.54
CA ARG A 100 -17.99 -22.64 19.41
C ARG A 100 -18.11 -22.25 20.88
N LEU A 101 -17.88 -20.99 21.23
CA LEU A 101 -18.05 -20.50 22.60
C LEU A 101 -19.48 -20.67 23.08
N GLU A 102 -20.49 -20.39 22.24
CA GLU A 102 -21.90 -20.64 22.56
C GLU A 102 -22.15 -22.13 22.85
N THR A 103 -21.61 -23.01 22.00
CA THR A 103 -21.73 -24.46 22.16
C THR A 103 -21.09 -24.96 23.46
N ASP A 104 -19.90 -24.44 23.79
CA ASP A 104 -19.17 -24.82 24.99
C ASP A 104 -19.89 -24.31 26.25
N LEU A 105 -20.51 -23.12 26.19
CA LEU A 105 -21.35 -22.59 27.28
C LEU A 105 -22.57 -23.50 27.55
N GLU A 106 -23.25 -23.99 26.49
CA GLU A 106 -24.38 -24.93 26.64
C GLU A 106 -23.93 -26.28 27.26
N LYS A 107 -22.72 -26.77 26.94
CA LYS A 107 -22.16 -27.96 27.59
C LYS A 107 -21.97 -27.75 29.10
N VAL A 108 -21.42 -26.60 29.49
CA VAL A 108 -21.27 -26.25 30.91
C VAL A 108 -22.63 -26.21 31.60
N LYS A 109 -23.62 -25.61 30.95
CA LYS A 109 -25.01 -25.57 31.46
C LYS A 109 -25.63 -26.96 31.65
N LEU A 110 -25.36 -27.92 30.73
CA LEU A 110 -25.78 -29.30 30.90
C LEU A 110 -25.14 -29.94 32.13
N VAL A 111 -23.86 -29.69 32.42
CA VAL A 111 -23.19 -30.16 33.63
C VAL A 111 -23.86 -29.61 34.89
N MET A 112 -24.31 -28.34 34.86
CA MET A 112 -25.01 -27.72 35.98
C MET A 112 -26.35 -28.40 36.33
N GLN A 113 -27.02 -29.07 35.36
CA GLN A 113 -28.23 -29.83 35.61
C GLN A 113 -28.00 -31.07 36.47
N LEU A 114 -26.73 -31.52 36.58
CA LEU A 114 -26.37 -32.64 37.45
C LEU A 114 -26.29 -32.25 38.94
N LYS A 115 -26.47 -30.98 39.31
CA LYS A 115 -26.44 -30.47 40.67
C LYS A 115 -27.36 -31.29 41.59
N GLU A 116 -28.58 -31.64 41.11
CA GLU A 116 -29.58 -32.36 41.86
C GLU A 116 -29.23 -33.85 42.10
N THR A 117 -28.31 -34.40 41.30
CA THR A 117 -27.89 -35.80 41.36
C THR A 117 -26.60 -36.04 42.15
N CYS A 118 -25.93 -34.94 42.61
CA CYS A 118 -24.69 -35.05 43.38
C CYS A 118 -24.98 -35.53 44.81
N PRO A 119 -24.32 -36.60 45.28
CA PRO A 119 -24.55 -37.16 46.61
C PRO A 119 -23.97 -36.32 47.76
N ASP A 120 -23.02 -35.42 47.49
CA ASP A 120 -22.37 -34.55 48.49
C ASP A 120 -22.79 -33.10 48.27
N GLN A 121 -23.88 -32.70 48.87
CA GLN A 121 -24.47 -31.38 48.68
C GLN A 121 -23.63 -30.22 49.30
N ASP A 122 -23.02 -30.44 50.48
CA ASP A 122 -22.33 -29.35 51.19
C ASP A 122 -21.02 -28.90 50.52
N SER A 123 -20.25 -29.81 49.94
CA SER A 123 -19.00 -29.44 49.28
C SER A 123 -19.18 -29.02 47.82
N SER A 124 -20.26 -29.46 47.18
CA SER A 124 -20.56 -29.12 45.78
C SER A 124 -21.31 -27.80 45.63
N GLU A 125 -22.00 -27.31 46.65
CA GLU A 125 -22.83 -26.10 46.58
C GLU A 125 -22.04 -24.86 46.14
N LYS A 126 -20.91 -24.60 46.78
CA LYS A 126 -20.03 -23.47 46.40
C LYS A 126 -19.55 -23.53 44.95
N PHE A 127 -19.21 -24.75 44.48
CA PHE A 127 -18.81 -24.94 43.08
C PHE A 127 -19.93 -24.56 42.11
N PHE A 128 -21.12 -25.06 42.37
CA PHE A 128 -22.27 -24.78 41.51
C PHE A 128 -22.68 -23.31 41.55
N ASP A 129 -22.60 -22.65 42.68
CA ASP A 129 -22.89 -21.21 42.78
C ASP A 129 -21.87 -20.35 42.02
N GLU A 130 -20.58 -20.68 42.12
CA GLU A 130 -19.53 -20.01 41.34
C GLU A 130 -19.70 -20.25 39.85
N MET A 131 -20.03 -21.47 39.44
CA MET A 131 -20.27 -21.83 38.03
C MET A 131 -21.52 -21.15 37.47
N ASP A 132 -22.59 -21.00 38.27
CA ASP A 132 -23.79 -20.28 37.84
C ASP A 132 -23.48 -18.78 37.61
N ALA A 133 -22.74 -18.17 38.54
CA ALA A 133 -22.25 -16.83 38.35
C ALA A 133 -21.32 -16.68 37.14
N PHE A 134 -20.47 -17.68 36.87
CA PHE A 134 -19.63 -17.73 35.67
C PHE A 134 -20.47 -17.81 34.40
N LEU A 135 -21.44 -18.72 34.34
CA LEU A 135 -22.34 -18.88 33.19
C LEU A 135 -23.07 -17.57 32.88
N GLY A 136 -23.60 -16.90 33.92
CA GLY A 136 -24.27 -15.62 33.76
C GLY A 136 -23.40 -14.56 33.11
N ARG A 137 -22.17 -14.40 33.60
CA ARG A 137 -21.20 -13.44 33.03
C ARG A 137 -20.80 -13.82 31.61
N SER A 138 -20.39 -15.05 31.38
CA SER A 138 -19.93 -15.55 30.09
C SER A 138 -20.99 -15.43 29.01
N ARG A 139 -22.26 -15.67 29.35
CA ARG A 139 -23.38 -15.48 28.41
C ARG A 139 -23.48 -14.03 27.94
N VAL A 140 -23.42 -13.07 28.87
CA VAL A 140 -23.50 -11.65 28.54
C VAL A 140 -22.30 -11.22 27.65
N GLU A 141 -21.10 -11.72 27.95
CA GLU A 141 -19.92 -11.43 27.16
C GLU A 141 -20.00 -12.01 25.75
N ILE A 142 -20.43 -13.27 25.61
CA ILE A 142 -20.59 -13.92 24.30
C ILE A 142 -21.66 -13.20 23.45
N GLU A 143 -22.81 -12.86 24.05
CA GLU A 143 -23.86 -12.10 23.36
C GLU A 143 -23.35 -10.71 22.93
N SER A 144 -22.56 -10.03 23.75
CA SER A 144 -21.92 -8.74 23.40
C SER A 144 -20.97 -8.89 22.22
N VAL A 145 -20.09 -9.90 22.21
CA VAL A 145 -19.16 -10.16 21.09
C VAL A 145 -19.93 -10.51 19.82
N LYS A 146 -20.98 -11.30 19.90
CA LYS A 146 -21.84 -11.64 18.78
C LYS A 146 -22.51 -10.41 18.17
N ALA A 147 -23.13 -9.58 18.99
CA ALA A 147 -23.74 -8.33 18.53
C ALA A 147 -22.72 -7.36 17.88
N ALA A 148 -21.52 -7.27 18.45
CA ALA A 148 -20.44 -6.49 17.87
C ALA A 148 -20.00 -7.07 16.51
N GLY A 149 -19.91 -8.38 16.37
CA GLY A 149 -19.61 -9.08 15.12
C GLY A 149 -20.65 -8.81 14.03
N GLU A 150 -21.93 -8.94 14.36
CA GLU A 150 -23.04 -8.65 13.45
C GLU A 150 -23.05 -7.19 13.00
N SER A 151 -22.81 -6.25 13.92
CA SER A 151 -22.68 -4.83 13.60
C SER A 151 -21.48 -4.55 12.69
N ALA A 152 -20.35 -5.21 12.92
CA ALA A 152 -19.17 -5.09 12.05
C ALA A 152 -19.45 -5.64 10.64
N GLN A 153 -20.11 -6.80 10.52
CA GLN A 153 -20.50 -7.37 9.23
C GLN A 153 -21.41 -6.42 8.43
N GLN A 154 -22.40 -5.83 9.11
CA GLN A 154 -23.30 -4.87 8.47
C GLN A 154 -22.55 -3.67 7.92
N ARG A 155 -21.60 -3.10 8.69
CA ARG A 155 -20.75 -1.98 8.24
C ARG A 155 -19.83 -2.37 7.09
N VAL A 156 -19.27 -3.56 7.09
CA VAL A 156 -18.47 -4.11 5.98
C VAL A 156 -19.32 -4.17 4.71
N LYS A 157 -20.55 -4.70 4.82
CA LYS A 157 -21.49 -4.78 3.71
C LYS A 157 -21.80 -3.40 3.14
N GLU A 158 -22.18 -2.45 3.98
CA GLU A 158 -22.47 -1.05 3.58
C GLU A 158 -21.26 -0.39 2.90
N THR A 159 -20.05 -0.60 3.43
CA THR A 159 -18.81 -0.09 2.84
C THR A 159 -18.55 -0.71 1.47
N THR A 160 -18.75 -2.02 1.34
CA THR A 160 -18.57 -2.74 0.07
C THR A 160 -19.59 -2.26 -0.97
N GLU A 161 -20.84 -2.11 -0.60
CA GLU A 161 -21.91 -1.59 -1.46
C GLU A 161 -21.60 -0.15 -1.93
N TYR A 162 -21.07 0.69 -1.05
CA TYR A 162 -20.69 2.06 -1.40
C TYR A 162 -19.61 2.12 -2.51
N PHE A 163 -18.60 1.25 -2.43
CA PHE A 163 -17.48 1.28 -3.38
C PHE A 163 -17.65 0.39 -4.61
N HIS A 164 -18.39 -0.70 -4.51
CA HIS A 164 -18.56 -1.69 -5.59
C HIS A 164 -19.98 -1.77 -6.14
N GLY A 165 -20.96 -1.18 -5.47
CA GLY A 165 -22.38 -1.35 -5.80
C GLY A 165 -22.90 -2.68 -5.23
N ASP A 166 -23.86 -3.33 -5.91
CA ASP A 166 -24.52 -4.54 -5.43
C ASP A 166 -23.53 -5.69 -5.21
N ALA A 167 -23.10 -5.85 -3.95
CA ALA A 167 -22.12 -6.84 -3.52
C ALA A 167 -22.66 -8.29 -3.58
N THR A 168 -23.96 -8.48 -3.80
CA THR A 168 -24.58 -9.80 -3.74
C THR A 168 -24.29 -10.67 -4.96
N LYS A 169 -23.76 -10.10 -6.02
CA LYS A 169 -23.64 -10.80 -7.33
C LYS A 169 -22.28 -11.39 -7.64
N GLU A 170 -21.19 -10.94 -7.03
CA GLU A 170 -19.85 -11.32 -7.52
C GLU A 170 -18.80 -11.67 -6.44
N GLU A 171 -19.08 -11.56 -5.12
CA GLU A 171 -18.00 -11.58 -4.14
C GLU A 171 -18.17 -12.60 -3.01
N PRO A 172 -17.38 -13.68 -3.00
CA PRO A 172 -17.38 -14.66 -1.92
C PRO A 172 -16.69 -14.18 -0.63
N HIS A 173 -15.89 -13.07 -0.69
CA HIS A 173 -15.13 -12.59 0.45
C HIS A 173 -15.62 -11.23 0.95
N PRO A 174 -16.32 -11.18 2.11
CA PRO A 174 -16.84 -9.92 2.64
C PRO A 174 -15.74 -8.87 2.93
N LEU A 175 -14.52 -9.32 3.21
CA LEU A 175 -13.38 -8.42 3.53
C LEU A 175 -12.49 -8.08 2.32
N ARG A 176 -12.87 -8.46 1.10
CA ARG A 176 -12.06 -8.23 -0.10
C ARG A 176 -11.70 -6.77 -0.31
N ILE A 177 -12.61 -5.84 -0.03
CA ILE A 177 -12.35 -4.40 -0.17
C ILE A 177 -11.14 -3.96 0.67
N PHE A 178 -11.01 -4.49 1.88
CA PHE A 178 -9.87 -4.19 2.75
C PHE A 178 -8.58 -4.81 2.21
N MET A 179 -8.65 -6.01 1.60
CA MET A 179 -7.50 -6.65 0.94
C MET A 179 -6.99 -5.80 -0.22
N VAL A 180 -7.88 -5.34 -1.10
CA VAL A 180 -7.54 -4.45 -2.23
C VAL A 180 -6.84 -3.18 -1.75
N VAL A 181 -7.39 -2.52 -0.72
CA VAL A 181 -6.79 -1.32 -0.15
C VAL A 181 -5.44 -1.62 0.51
N SER A 182 -5.32 -2.72 1.26
CA SER A 182 -4.06 -3.15 1.89
C SER A 182 -2.96 -3.40 0.86
N ASP A 183 -3.27 -4.09 -0.24
CA ASP A 183 -2.34 -4.38 -1.34
C ASP A 183 -1.93 -3.09 -2.06
N PHE A 184 -2.88 -2.19 -2.29
CA PHE A 184 -2.60 -0.88 -2.84
C PHE A 184 -1.65 -0.08 -1.94
N LEU A 185 -1.92 0.02 -0.63
CA LEU A 185 -1.07 0.71 0.33
C LEU A 185 0.34 0.13 0.37
N SER A 186 0.47 -1.20 0.34
CA SER A 186 1.77 -1.88 0.31
C SER A 186 2.57 -1.55 -0.95
N THR A 187 1.87 -1.44 -2.08
CA THR A 187 2.46 -1.06 -3.36
C THR A 187 2.83 0.42 -3.39
N LEU A 188 1.97 1.28 -2.85
CA LEU A 188 2.22 2.72 -2.69
C LEU A 188 3.46 2.97 -1.83
N ASP A 189 3.59 2.31 -0.68
CA ASP A 189 4.75 2.40 0.22
C ASP A 189 6.06 2.02 -0.50
N ARG A 190 6.01 1.02 -1.39
CA ARG A 190 7.16 0.63 -2.21
C ARG A 190 7.52 1.70 -3.21
N VAL A 191 6.54 2.22 -3.94
CA VAL A 191 6.75 3.28 -4.95
C VAL A 191 7.26 4.57 -4.30
N CYS A 192 6.72 4.96 -3.14
CA CYS A 192 7.21 6.12 -2.39
C CYS A 192 8.69 5.97 -2.01
N ARG A 193 9.11 4.79 -1.57
CA ARG A 193 10.53 4.50 -1.28
C ARG A 193 11.41 4.58 -2.53
N ASP A 194 10.94 4.09 -3.66
CA ASP A 194 11.70 4.12 -4.92
C ASP A 194 11.84 5.55 -5.46
N VAL A 195 10.77 6.35 -5.39
CA VAL A 195 10.81 7.79 -5.75
C VAL A 195 11.75 8.56 -4.82
N GLY A 196 11.73 8.28 -3.51
CA GLY A 196 12.63 8.86 -2.53
C GLY A 196 14.11 8.56 -2.86
N ARG A 197 14.46 7.29 -3.06
CA ARG A 197 15.82 6.84 -3.40
C ARG A 197 16.34 7.40 -4.73
N THR A 198 15.46 7.51 -5.73
CA THR A 198 15.84 8.07 -7.03
C THR A 198 16.20 9.54 -6.88
N ALA A 199 15.47 10.30 -6.06
CA ALA A 199 15.76 11.69 -5.76
C ALA A 199 17.13 11.85 -5.08
N GLU A 200 17.46 11.01 -4.09
CA GLU A 200 18.77 11.03 -3.40
C GLU A 200 19.93 10.70 -4.36
N ARG A 201 19.77 9.72 -5.24
CA ARG A 201 20.80 9.34 -6.23
C ARG A 201 21.09 10.44 -7.23
N VAL A 202 20.08 11.14 -7.71
CA VAL A 202 20.25 12.27 -8.63
C VAL A 202 21.05 13.39 -7.96
N MET A 203 20.85 13.62 -6.67
CA MET A 203 21.58 14.64 -5.90
C MET A 203 23.04 14.25 -5.63
N MET A 204 23.30 12.99 -5.24
CA MET A 204 24.68 12.51 -5.04
C MET A 204 25.46 12.43 -6.37
N GLY A 205 24.78 12.17 -7.50
CA GLY A 205 25.38 12.14 -8.84
C GLY A 205 25.74 13.52 -9.37
N SER A 206 25.01 14.56 -8.98
CA SER A 206 25.24 15.96 -9.44
C SER A 206 26.47 16.63 -8.75
N GLY A 207 26.97 16.06 -7.66
CA GLY A 207 28.14 16.55 -6.92
C GLY A 207 29.47 16.06 -7.47
N LYS A 208 29.52 15.16 -8.45
CA LYS A 208 30.74 14.83 -9.20
C LYS A 208 30.89 15.80 -10.35
N SER A 209 31.19 17.07 -10.03
CA SER A 209 31.79 18.01 -10.93
C SER A 209 33.01 17.34 -11.57
N PHE A 210 33.02 17.28 -12.89
CA PHE A 210 34.22 17.04 -13.68
C PHE A 210 35.22 18.08 -13.26
N ARG A 211 36.20 17.74 -12.42
CA ARG A 211 37.46 18.47 -12.35
C ARG A 211 38.13 18.23 -13.68
N VAL A 212 37.95 19.16 -14.61
CA VAL A 212 38.82 19.32 -15.74
C VAL A 212 40.17 19.65 -15.13
N SER A 213 41.09 18.70 -15.13
CA SER A 213 42.49 18.92 -14.89
C SER A 213 43.02 19.85 -16.02
N ALA A 214 43.04 21.12 -15.75
CA ALA A 214 43.85 22.07 -16.52
C ALA A 214 45.31 21.80 -16.16
N GLY A 215 46.03 21.16 -17.05
CA GLY A 215 47.46 20.98 -16.88
C GLY A 215 48.03 19.81 -17.68
N THR A 216 48.12 19.93 -18.99
CA THR A 216 49.22 19.32 -19.73
C THR A 216 49.47 20.12 -20.98
N SER A 217 50.62 20.78 -20.97
CA SER A 217 51.28 21.51 -22.01
C SER A 217 51.41 20.71 -23.32
N LEU A 218 51.09 21.36 -24.42
CA LEU A 218 51.34 20.90 -25.78
C LEU A 218 52.86 20.80 -26.04
N PRO A 219 53.38 19.71 -26.65
CA PRO A 219 54.71 19.71 -27.23
C PRO A 219 54.69 20.36 -28.64
N PRO A 220 55.81 20.96 -29.09
CA PRO A 220 55.85 21.78 -30.28
C PRO A 220 55.82 20.96 -31.56
N ARG A 221 55.13 21.50 -32.54
CA ARG A 221 55.10 21.04 -33.93
C ARG A 221 56.51 20.99 -34.52
N ARG A 222 56.96 19.86 -35.00
CA ARG A 222 58.06 19.67 -35.89
C ARG A 222 57.54 19.60 -37.34
N HIS A 223 58.02 20.58 -38.15
CA HIS A 223 57.86 20.66 -39.56
C HIS A 223 58.81 19.66 -40.20
N GLU A 224 58.36 18.77 -41.07
CA GLU A 224 59.19 18.17 -42.12
C GLU A 224 58.36 17.79 -43.34
N GLN A 225 58.65 18.45 -44.34
CA GLN A 225 58.57 18.41 -45.78
C GLN A 225 58.17 17.07 -46.44
N ARG A 226 57.19 17.22 -47.29
CA ARG A 226 57.07 16.93 -48.72
C ARG A 226 57.91 15.78 -49.30
N ARG A 227 57.21 14.77 -49.86
CA ARG A 227 57.49 14.19 -51.17
C ARG A 227 56.30 13.37 -51.64
N GLU A 228 55.65 13.81 -52.73
CA GLU A 228 55.04 13.00 -53.74
C GLU A 228 56.14 12.46 -54.70
N PRO A 229 55.90 11.37 -55.49
CA PRO A 229 54.90 11.32 -56.52
C PRO A 229 54.39 9.89 -56.90
N SER A 230 53.33 9.93 -57.72
CA SER A 230 52.94 9.16 -58.91
C SER A 230 52.47 7.70 -58.81
N SER A 231 51.24 7.55 -59.25
CA SER A 231 50.73 6.86 -60.41
C SER A 231 50.87 5.31 -60.46
N SER A 232 49.80 4.67 -60.68
CA SER A 232 49.22 3.96 -61.83
C SER A 232 48.26 2.89 -61.35
N ASP A 233 47.06 2.99 -61.76
CA ASP A 233 46.35 2.26 -62.82
C ASP A 233 46.10 0.79 -62.61
N GLU A 234 44.88 0.48 -62.98
CA GLU A 234 44.30 -0.70 -63.59
C GLU A 234 43.70 -1.76 -62.62
N ASP A 235 42.44 -1.89 -62.63
CA ASP A 235 41.47 -2.52 -63.55
C ASP A 235 41.09 -3.96 -63.17
N SER A 236 39.83 -4.22 -63.39
CA SER A 236 39.16 -5.49 -63.72
C SER A 236 38.58 -6.36 -62.61
N SER A 237 37.25 -6.30 -62.52
CA SER A 237 36.28 -7.25 -63.06
C SER A 237 36.06 -8.60 -62.33
N SER A 238 34.81 -8.80 -62.08
CA SER A 238 34.03 -10.01 -62.26
C SER A 238 34.20 -11.22 -61.31
N SER A 239 33.26 -11.51 -60.57
CA SER A 239 32.14 -12.48 -60.81
C SER A 239 31.18 -12.41 -59.63
#